data_c6a458c7784cecf659eacc70eea367a1
#
_entry.id   c6a458c7784cecf659eacc70eea367a1
#
_cell.length_a   1.000
_cell.length_b   1.000
_cell.length_c   1.000
_cell.angle_alpha   90.00
_cell.angle_beta   90.00
_cell.angle_gamma   90.00
#
_symmetry.space_group_name_H-M   'P 1'
#
loop_
_entity.id
_entity.type
_entity.pdbx_description
1 polymer ?
#
loop_
_entity_poly.entity_id
_entity_poly.type
_entity_poly.pdbx_seq_one_letter_code
_entity_poly.pdbx_strand_id
1 'polypeptide(L)'
;MKGIILAGGLGTRLYPLTKITTKQLLPVYDKPMIYYSLSTLMLSGIREILIISRPEHLSLFESLFGDGSKLGLQISYAPQEQANGIAECFLIGEEFIGDDDVCLILGDNIFYGNELIDLLQEGVKETTENNNAVIFGYYVSDPEKYGIVEYDEHKNVLSVEEKPENPRSNCAAVGXXXXIQLAKTIKPSQRGELEITTINEEYLKKNRLKLQIMGRGYAWFDAGSHDSLLDASQFVQTVENRQGLKIACVEEIAYRMGYITQEELVELAIDLGKTNYSDYLFKLAKGELIE
;
A
#
# COMPACT_ATOMS: atom_id res chain seq x y z
N MET A 1 -1.93 -2.69 15.58
CA MET A 1 -1.80 -3.19 14.18
C MET A 1 -0.51 -2.69 13.57
N LYS A 2 0.20 -3.51 12.82
CA LYS A 2 1.44 -3.18 12.13
C LYS A 2 1.25 -3.17 10.61
N GLY A 3 2.17 -2.53 9.89
CA GLY A 3 2.09 -2.45 8.43
C GLY A 3 3.23 -3.19 7.76
N ILE A 4 2.96 -3.82 6.63
CA ILE A 4 4.00 -4.37 5.76
C ILE A 4 3.85 -3.75 4.37
N ILE A 5 4.95 -3.19 3.85
CA ILE A 5 5.04 -2.78 2.45
C ILE A 5 5.90 -3.82 1.73
N LEU A 6 5.31 -4.57 0.81
CA LEU A 6 6.06 -5.56 0.02
C LEU A 6 6.59 -4.91 -1.26
N ALA A 7 7.90 -4.78 -1.34
CA ALA A 7 8.61 -4.11 -2.44
C ALA A 7 9.68 -5.02 -3.07
N GLY A 8 9.45 -6.35 -3.08
CA GLY A 8 10.42 -7.37 -3.49
C GLY A 8 10.40 -7.80 -4.96
N GLY A 9 9.45 -7.30 -5.75
CA GLY A 9 9.30 -7.73 -7.14
C GLY A 9 10.45 -7.29 -8.05
N LEU A 10 10.78 -8.13 -9.04
CA LEU A 10 11.89 -7.87 -9.98
C LEU A 10 11.66 -6.67 -10.92
N GLY A 11 10.41 -6.29 -11.14
CA GLY A 11 10.08 -5.15 -12.00
C GLY A 11 10.46 -5.34 -13.47
N THR A 12 10.60 -6.58 -13.94
CA THR A 12 11.09 -6.86 -15.31
C THR A 12 10.20 -6.26 -16.41
N ARG A 13 8.90 -6.11 -16.14
CA ARG A 13 7.98 -5.47 -17.09
C ARG A 13 8.31 -3.99 -17.32
N LEU A 14 9.12 -3.38 -16.45
CA LEU A 14 9.54 -1.98 -16.55
C LEU A 14 10.99 -1.83 -17.03
N TYR A 15 11.62 -2.89 -17.53
CA TYR A 15 12.94 -2.77 -18.13
C TYR A 15 12.87 -1.82 -19.32
N PRO A 16 13.89 -0.95 -19.53
CA PRO A 16 15.17 -0.88 -18.78
C PRO A 16 15.18 0.00 -17.52
N LEU A 17 14.04 0.61 -17.13
CA LEU A 17 14.00 1.54 -15.98
C LEU A 17 14.48 0.88 -14.67
N THR A 18 14.14 -0.39 -14.49
CA THR A 18 14.41 -1.12 -13.25
C THR A 18 15.69 -1.98 -13.32
N LYS A 19 16.60 -1.70 -14.28
CA LYS A 19 17.87 -2.44 -14.36
C LYS A 19 18.84 -2.10 -13.23
N ILE A 20 18.73 -0.89 -12.67
CA ILE A 20 19.66 -0.38 -11.66
C ILE A 20 18.96 0.08 -10.38
N THR A 21 17.65 -0.07 -10.32
CA THR A 21 16.86 0.32 -9.16
C THR A 21 15.61 -0.55 -9.09
N THR A 22 14.93 -0.50 -7.96
CA THR A 22 13.65 -1.20 -7.80
C THR A 22 12.49 -0.33 -8.33
N LYS A 23 11.42 -0.98 -8.78
CA LYS A 23 10.22 -0.34 -9.28
C LYS A 23 9.67 0.71 -8.30
N GLN A 24 9.66 0.40 -7.03
CA GLN A 24 9.06 1.23 -6.00
C GLN A 24 9.80 2.55 -5.74
N LEU A 25 11.00 2.70 -6.31
CA LEU A 25 11.76 3.95 -6.25
C LEU A 25 11.67 4.76 -7.55
N LEU A 26 10.99 4.25 -8.57
CA LEU A 26 10.71 5.05 -9.77
C LEU A 26 9.77 6.21 -9.40
N PRO A 27 9.93 7.36 -10.06
CA PRO A 27 9.08 8.50 -9.76
C PRO A 27 7.65 8.28 -10.29
N VAL A 28 6.68 8.65 -9.46
CA VAL A 28 5.30 8.86 -9.89
C VAL A 28 5.04 10.34 -9.67
N TYR A 29 5.14 11.09 -10.75
CA TYR A 29 5.12 12.54 -10.81
C TYR A 29 6.28 13.15 -9.99
N ASP A 30 6.05 13.59 -8.76
CA ASP A 30 7.00 14.40 -8.00
C ASP A 30 7.67 13.68 -6.81
N LYS A 31 7.38 12.38 -6.63
CA LYS A 31 7.94 11.60 -5.51
C LYS A 31 8.10 10.13 -5.86
N PRO A 32 8.91 9.36 -5.11
CA PRO A 32 9.05 7.92 -5.37
C PRO A 32 7.74 7.18 -5.15
N MET A 33 7.52 6.14 -5.94
CA MET A 33 6.29 5.32 -5.92
C MET A 33 5.94 4.83 -4.51
N ILE A 34 6.93 4.42 -3.72
CA ILE A 34 6.69 3.86 -2.38
C ILE A 34 6.02 4.87 -1.42
N TYR A 35 6.13 6.17 -1.69
CA TYR A 35 5.45 7.20 -0.89
C TYR A 35 3.94 6.97 -0.85
N TYR A 36 3.36 6.51 -1.96
CA TYR A 36 1.91 6.27 -2.05
C TYR A 36 1.47 5.10 -1.18
N SER A 37 2.24 4.01 -1.17
CA SER A 37 1.96 2.88 -0.29
C SER A 37 2.19 3.24 1.18
N LEU A 38 3.27 3.97 1.47
CA LEU A 38 3.56 4.44 2.83
C LEU A 38 2.44 5.35 3.33
N SER A 39 1.99 6.30 2.49
CA SER A 39 0.91 7.23 2.84
C SER A 39 -0.38 6.48 3.21
N THR A 40 -0.71 5.40 2.48
CA THR A 40 -1.90 4.60 2.76
C THR A 40 -1.84 3.99 4.17
N LEU A 41 -0.70 3.42 4.56
CA LEU A 41 -0.52 2.89 5.92
C LEU A 41 -0.61 4.01 6.97
N MET A 42 0.00 5.17 6.71
CA MET A 42 -0.05 6.31 7.63
C MET A 42 -1.49 6.80 7.83
N LEU A 43 -2.26 6.92 6.75
CA LEU A 43 -3.69 7.33 6.79
C LEU A 43 -4.54 6.30 7.54
N SER A 44 -4.14 5.03 7.53
CA SER A 44 -4.79 3.97 8.33
C SER A 44 -4.47 4.08 9.84
N GLY A 45 -3.59 5.02 10.25
CA GLY A 45 -3.15 5.16 11.62
C GLY A 45 -2.00 4.23 12.01
N ILE A 46 -1.37 3.57 11.03
CA ILE A 46 -0.33 2.58 11.28
C ILE A 46 1.03 3.28 11.30
N ARG A 47 1.80 3.09 12.39
CA ARG A 47 3.09 3.77 12.59
C ARG A 47 4.28 2.80 12.65
N GLU A 48 4.05 1.52 12.95
CA GLU A 48 5.09 0.48 12.94
C GLU A 48 5.01 -0.24 11.58
N ILE A 49 6.05 -0.09 10.77
CA ILE A 49 6.02 -0.51 9.36
C ILE A 49 7.28 -1.31 9.02
N LEU A 50 7.10 -2.45 8.37
CA LEU A 50 8.17 -3.28 7.83
C LEU A 50 8.19 -3.13 6.31
N ILE A 51 9.31 -2.69 5.76
CA ILE A 51 9.52 -2.66 4.31
C ILE A 51 10.30 -3.94 3.93
N ILE A 52 9.67 -4.78 3.11
CA ILE A 52 10.29 -6.02 2.63
C ILE A 52 10.70 -5.82 1.18
N SER A 53 11.97 -5.99 0.90
CA SER A 53 12.49 -5.83 -0.46
C SER A 53 13.64 -6.81 -0.73
N ARG A 54 14.11 -6.83 -1.96
CA ARG A 54 15.29 -7.64 -2.31
C ARG A 54 16.52 -7.11 -1.57
N PRO A 55 17.44 -8.01 -1.16
CA PRO A 55 18.64 -7.58 -0.40
C PRO A 55 19.38 -6.40 -1.03
N GLU A 56 19.56 -6.43 -2.35
CA GLU A 56 20.32 -5.41 -3.08
C GLU A 56 19.65 -4.03 -3.10
N HIS A 57 18.38 -3.94 -2.72
CA HIS A 57 17.63 -2.66 -2.73
C HIS A 57 17.34 -2.11 -1.34
N LEU A 58 17.54 -2.90 -0.26
CA LEU A 58 17.17 -2.46 1.09
C LEU A 58 17.87 -1.15 1.49
N SER A 59 19.17 -1.03 1.19
CA SER A 59 19.93 0.18 1.53
C SER A 59 19.38 1.45 0.87
N LEU A 60 18.69 1.32 -0.27
CA LEU A 60 18.06 2.47 -0.93
C LEU A 60 16.84 2.96 -0.12
N PHE A 61 16.04 2.03 0.40
CA PHE A 61 14.89 2.38 1.25
C PHE A 61 15.35 2.92 2.60
N GLU A 62 16.41 2.32 3.17
CA GLU A 62 17.04 2.82 4.41
C GLU A 62 17.55 4.25 4.22
N SER A 63 18.17 4.53 3.07
CA SER A 63 18.65 5.88 2.75
C SER A 63 17.50 6.88 2.59
N LEU A 64 16.33 6.42 2.11
CA LEU A 64 15.17 7.28 1.87
C LEU A 64 14.44 7.62 3.16
N PHE A 65 14.22 6.66 4.06
CA PHE A 65 13.35 6.83 5.22
C PHE A 65 14.05 6.70 6.58
N GLY A 66 15.29 6.20 6.60
CA GLY A 66 15.99 5.92 7.86
C GLY A 66 15.18 4.94 8.72
N ASP A 67 15.08 5.22 9.99
CA ASP A 67 14.25 4.45 10.94
C ASP A 67 12.79 4.94 11.01
N GLY A 68 12.45 5.94 10.18
CA GLY A 68 11.11 6.53 10.15
C GLY A 68 10.86 7.63 11.18
N SER A 69 11.78 7.84 12.13
CA SER A 69 11.57 8.76 13.26
C SER A 69 11.27 10.19 12.82
N LYS A 70 11.87 10.66 11.71
CA LYS A 70 11.61 12.00 11.16
C LYS A 70 10.15 12.20 10.74
N LEU A 71 9.42 11.12 10.49
CA LEU A 71 7.98 11.16 10.14
C LEU A 71 7.10 10.68 11.31
N GLY A 72 7.69 10.49 12.49
CA GLY A 72 6.97 9.96 13.65
C GLY A 72 6.60 8.49 13.51
N LEU A 73 7.31 7.75 12.65
CA LEU A 73 7.10 6.33 12.37
C LEU A 73 8.22 5.48 12.97
N GLN A 74 8.04 4.17 12.98
CA GLN A 74 9.08 3.18 13.25
C GLN A 74 9.15 2.27 12.03
N ILE A 75 10.21 2.42 11.24
CA ILE A 75 10.38 1.65 10.00
C ILE A 75 11.51 0.64 10.19
N SER A 76 11.21 -0.61 9.87
CA SER A 76 12.15 -1.73 9.85
C SER A 76 12.26 -2.29 8.43
N TYR A 77 13.30 -3.07 8.18
CA TYR A 77 13.60 -3.56 6.84
C TYR A 77 13.93 -5.05 6.92
N ALA A 78 13.45 -5.83 5.93
CA ALA A 78 13.75 -7.26 5.87
C ALA A 78 13.96 -7.71 4.41
N PRO A 79 14.88 -8.64 4.17
CA PRO A 79 15.14 -9.12 2.82
C PRO A 79 14.13 -10.18 2.38
N GLN A 80 13.66 -10.07 1.13
CA GLN A 80 13.01 -11.16 0.42
C GLN A 80 14.02 -11.70 -0.60
N GLU A 81 14.62 -12.84 -0.31
CA GLU A 81 15.72 -13.42 -1.12
C GLU A 81 15.22 -13.86 -2.50
N GLN A 82 14.00 -14.37 -2.56
CA GLN A 82 13.36 -14.86 -3.79
C GLN A 82 11.90 -14.41 -3.81
N ALA A 83 11.36 -14.22 -5.03
CA ALA A 83 9.97 -13.79 -5.20
C ALA A 83 9.04 -15.02 -5.14
N ASN A 84 8.83 -15.57 -3.96
CA ASN A 84 8.03 -16.78 -3.74
C ASN A 84 6.53 -16.49 -3.56
N GLY A 85 6.10 -15.26 -3.83
CA GLY A 85 4.69 -14.88 -3.74
C GLY A 85 4.44 -13.83 -2.65
N ILE A 86 3.27 -13.23 -2.72
CA ILE A 86 2.91 -12.10 -1.82
C ILE A 86 2.83 -12.57 -0.36
N ALA A 87 2.22 -13.73 -0.12
CA ALA A 87 2.00 -14.18 1.26
C ALA A 87 3.30 -14.58 1.99
N GLU A 88 4.43 -14.73 1.27
CA GLU A 88 5.73 -14.95 1.91
C GLU A 88 6.10 -13.81 2.87
N CYS A 89 5.58 -12.61 2.64
CA CYS A 89 5.87 -11.44 3.49
C CYS A 89 5.50 -11.69 4.96
N PHE A 90 4.48 -12.50 5.22
CA PHE A 90 4.07 -12.80 6.60
C PHE A 90 5.05 -13.74 7.30
N LEU A 91 5.73 -14.61 6.53
CA LEU A 91 6.77 -15.51 7.09
C LEU A 91 8.04 -14.69 7.36
N ILE A 92 8.43 -13.83 6.41
CA ILE A 92 9.59 -12.93 6.58
C ILE A 92 9.36 -12.00 7.76
N GLY A 93 8.15 -11.46 7.88
CA GLY A 93 7.79 -10.49 8.92
C GLY A 93 7.34 -11.13 10.25
N GLU A 94 7.45 -12.44 10.43
CA GLU A 94 6.89 -13.15 11.59
C GLU A 94 7.32 -12.53 12.93
N GLU A 95 8.61 -12.28 13.11
CA GLU A 95 9.15 -11.68 14.34
C GLU A 95 8.66 -10.23 14.52
N PHE A 96 8.64 -9.44 13.43
CA PHE A 96 8.13 -8.07 13.46
C PHE A 96 6.66 -8.04 13.86
N ILE A 97 5.86 -8.90 13.25
CA ILE A 97 4.41 -8.91 13.48
C ILE A 97 4.08 -9.38 14.91
N GLY A 98 4.71 -10.46 15.38
CA GLY A 98 4.41 -11.02 16.70
C GLY A 98 2.96 -11.46 16.80
N ASP A 99 2.26 -10.96 17.83
CA ASP A 99 0.84 -11.25 18.07
C ASP A 99 -0.10 -10.15 17.54
N ASP A 100 0.44 -9.15 16.83
CA ASP A 100 -0.35 -8.02 16.32
C ASP A 100 -1.11 -8.37 15.04
N ASP A 101 -2.18 -7.64 14.78
CA ASP A 101 -2.82 -7.61 13.48
C ASP A 101 -1.89 -6.89 12.47
N VAL A 102 -2.04 -7.22 11.19
CA VAL A 102 -1.18 -6.66 10.15
C VAL A 102 -2.00 -6.14 8.96
N CYS A 103 -1.57 -5.04 8.40
CA CYS A 103 -2.03 -4.50 7.13
C CYS A 103 -0.92 -4.70 6.09
N LEU A 104 -1.24 -5.38 4.99
CA LEU A 104 -0.31 -5.59 3.88
C LEU A 104 -0.68 -4.68 2.71
N ILE A 105 0.30 -3.98 2.19
CA ILE A 105 0.17 -3.21 0.94
C ILE A 105 1.35 -3.52 0.03
N LEU A 106 1.08 -3.59 -1.28
CA LEU A 106 2.15 -3.72 -2.26
C LEU A 106 2.76 -2.35 -2.54
N GLY A 107 4.07 -2.30 -2.63
CA GLY A 107 4.82 -1.05 -2.77
C GLY A 107 4.65 -0.32 -4.09
N ASP A 108 3.90 -0.90 -5.03
CA ASP A 108 3.56 -0.31 -6.33
C ASP A 108 2.09 0.09 -6.42
N ASN A 109 1.33 -0.03 -5.34
CA ASN A 109 -0.10 0.30 -5.32
C ASN A 109 -0.30 1.75 -4.90
N ILE A 110 -1.11 2.45 -5.66
CA ILE A 110 -1.45 3.86 -5.45
C ILE A 110 -2.96 3.94 -5.25
N PHE A 111 -3.38 4.49 -4.12
CA PHE A 111 -4.79 4.68 -3.78
C PHE A 111 -5.09 6.17 -3.64
N TYR A 112 -6.24 6.58 -4.15
CA TYR A 112 -6.73 7.96 -4.01
C TYR A 112 -8.26 7.94 -3.93
N GLY A 113 -8.82 8.80 -3.10
CA GLY A 113 -10.27 8.94 -2.99
C GLY A 113 -10.64 9.86 -1.83
N ASN A 114 -11.76 10.53 -1.95
CA ASN A 114 -12.21 11.53 -0.98
C ASN A 114 -12.41 10.96 0.43
N GLU A 115 -12.97 9.75 0.50
CA GLU A 115 -13.27 9.09 1.79
C GLU A 115 -12.26 7.96 2.09
N LEU A 116 -11.04 8.06 1.53
CA LEU A 116 -10.04 6.99 1.68
C LEU A 116 -9.67 6.78 3.15
N ILE A 117 -9.50 7.87 3.92
CA ILE A 117 -9.14 7.76 5.34
C ILE A 117 -10.19 6.98 6.11
N ASP A 118 -11.46 7.34 5.94
CA ASP A 118 -12.58 6.68 6.64
C ASP A 118 -12.66 5.20 6.27
N LEU A 119 -12.53 4.89 4.97
CA LEU A 119 -12.54 3.52 4.48
C LEU A 119 -11.42 2.68 5.11
N LEU A 120 -10.21 3.23 5.16
CA LEU A 120 -9.04 2.54 5.72
C LEU A 120 -9.21 2.31 7.23
N GLN A 121 -9.64 3.35 7.95
CA GLN A 121 -9.82 3.27 9.41
C GLN A 121 -10.96 2.33 9.80
N GLU A 122 -12.04 2.28 9.01
CA GLU A 122 -13.10 1.29 9.19
C GLU A 122 -12.55 -0.13 9.00
N GLY A 123 -11.68 -0.34 8.01
CA GLY A 123 -11.01 -1.64 7.80
C GLY A 123 -10.15 -2.04 8.97
N VAL A 124 -9.36 -1.10 9.52
CA VAL A 124 -8.55 -1.33 10.72
C VAL A 124 -9.45 -1.73 11.89
N LYS A 125 -10.52 -0.98 12.13
CA LYS A 125 -11.47 -1.25 13.21
C LYS A 125 -12.12 -2.64 13.06
N GLU A 126 -12.54 -2.98 11.84
CA GLU A 126 -13.15 -4.29 11.58
C GLU A 126 -12.17 -5.44 11.89
N THR A 127 -10.89 -5.23 11.62
CA THR A 127 -9.86 -6.23 11.93
C THR A 127 -9.57 -6.30 13.43
N THR A 128 -9.33 -5.16 14.07
CA THR A 128 -8.86 -5.12 15.47
C THR A 128 -9.96 -5.41 16.50
N GLU A 129 -11.19 -4.99 16.22
CA GLU A 129 -12.31 -5.15 17.17
C GLU A 129 -13.13 -6.41 16.91
N ASN A 130 -13.31 -6.79 15.65
CA ASN A 130 -14.17 -7.89 15.25
C ASN A 130 -13.37 -9.14 14.81
N ASN A 131 -12.04 -9.04 14.74
CA ASN A 131 -11.15 -10.14 14.41
C ASN A 131 -11.45 -10.72 13.02
N ASN A 132 -11.83 -9.86 12.07
CA ASN A 132 -12.10 -10.22 10.68
C ASN A 132 -10.93 -9.80 9.78
N ALA A 133 -10.70 -10.54 8.71
CA ALA A 133 -9.85 -10.06 7.62
C ALA A 133 -10.70 -9.15 6.72
N VAL A 134 -10.09 -8.08 6.25
CA VAL A 134 -10.74 -7.12 5.35
C VAL A 134 -9.97 -7.08 4.03
N ILE A 135 -10.69 -7.22 2.92
CA ILE A 135 -10.14 -6.97 1.60
C ILE A 135 -10.84 -5.74 0.99
N PHE A 136 -10.06 -4.96 0.26
CA PHE A 136 -10.59 -3.81 -0.48
C PHE A 136 -10.83 -4.24 -1.92
N GLY A 137 -12.06 -4.01 -2.39
CA GLY A 137 -12.47 -4.38 -3.74
C GLY A 137 -12.52 -3.16 -4.65
N TYR A 138 -11.97 -3.28 -5.85
CA TYR A 138 -11.98 -2.21 -6.86
C TYR A 138 -12.41 -2.80 -8.21
N TYR A 139 -13.29 -2.09 -8.93
CA TYR A 139 -13.77 -2.55 -10.23
C TYR A 139 -12.71 -2.28 -11.31
N VAL A 140 -12.37 -3.36 -12.03
CA VAL A 140 -11.35 -3.32 -13.08
C VAL A 140 -11.96 -3.73 -14.43
N SER A 141 -11.31 -3.30 -15.51
CA SER A 141 -11.73 -3.65 -16.89
C SER A 141 -11.15 -5.00 -17.36
N ASP A 142 -10.10 -5.48 -16.69
CA ASP A 142 -9.34 -6.67 -17.09
C ASP A 142 -9.16 -7.61 -15.90
N PRO A 143 -10.27 -8.17 -15.39
CA PRO A 143 -10.27 -8.94 -14.15
C PRO A 143 -9.39 -10.18 -14.16
N GLU A 144 -9.11 -10.75 -15.35
CA GLU A 144 -8.25 -11.95 -15.49
C GLU A 144 -6.80 -11.71 -15.00
N LYS A 145 -6.43 -10.46 -14.71
CA LYS A 145 -5.07 -10.11 -14.25
C LYS A 145 -4.92 -10.13 -12.74
N TYR A 146 -6.01 -10.20 -11.98
CA TYR A 146 -6.05 -9.95 -10.54
C TYR A 146 -6.71 -11.07 -9.76
N GLY A 147 -6.57 -11.06 -8.46
CA GLY A 147 -7.42 -11.86 -7.57
C GLY A 147 -8.82 -11.25 -7.58
N ILE A 148 -9.83 -12.04 -7.93
CA ILE A 148 -11.21 -11.56 -8.14
C ILE A 148 -12.13 -12.04 -7.03
N VAL A 149 -12.95 -11.12 -6.56
CA VAL A 149 -13.92 -11.35 -5.48
C VAL A 149 -15.33 -11.41 -6.06
N GLU A 150 -16.02 -12.53 -5.83
CA GLU A 150 -17.46 -12.66 -6.08
C GLU A 150 -18.20 -12.36 -4.76
N TYR A 151 -19.27 -11.62 -4.82
CA TYR A 151 -20.03 -11.23 -3.62
C TYR A 151 -21.51 -11.05 -3.95
N ASP A 152 -22.37 -11.10 -2.91
CA ASP A 152 -23.81 -10.97 -3.06
C ASP A 152 -24.26 -9.50 -2.90
N GLU A 153 -25.59 -9.28 -3.01
CA GLU A 153 -26.22 -7.94 -2.89
C GLU A 153 -25.97 -7.28 -1.53
N HIS A 154 -25.60 -8.05 -0.51
CA HIS A 154 -25.31 -7.56 0.84
C HIS A 154 -23.79 -7.40 1.07
N LYS A 155 -22.98 -7.55 0.02
CA LYS A 155 -21.49 -7.50 0.04
C LYS A 155 -20.85 -8.65 0.83
N ASN A 156 -21.56 -9.75 1.04
CA ASN A 156 -20.96 -10.96 1.59
C ASN A 156 -20.11 -11.62 0.51
N VAL A 157 -18.86 -11.91 0.83
CA VAL A 157 -17.94 -12.58 -0.12
C VAL A 157 -18.42 -14.01 -0.33
N LEU A 158 -18.58 -14.40 -1.59
CA LEU A 158 -18.96 -15.76 -2.00
C LEU A 158 -17.76 -16.59 -2.45
N SER A 159 -16.82 -15.96 -3.15
CA SER A 159 -15.58 -16.63 -3.58
C SER A 159 -14.48 -15.61 -3.82
N VAL A 160 -13.24 -16.06 -3.72
CA VAL A 160 -12.05 -15.29 -4.14
C VAL A 160 -11.25 -16.22 -5.04
N GLU A 161 -10.81 -15.75 -6.21
CA GLU A 161 -10.11 -16.59 -7.19
C GLU A 161 -8.94 -15.83 -7.80
N GLU A 162 -7.74 -16.42 -7.77
CA GLU A 162 -6.52 -15.79 -8.31
C GLU A 162 -6.49 -15.91 -9.84
N LYS A 163 -6.49 -14.78 -10.51
CA LYS A 163 -6.35 -14.67 -11.99
C LYS A 163 -7.20 -15.69 -12.76
N PRO A 164 -8.53 -15.67 -12.56
CA PRO A 164 -9.41 -16.64 -13.17
C PRO A 164 -9.46 -16.51 -14.70
N GLU A 165 -9.50 -17.63 -15.41
CA GLU A 165 -9.70 -17.62 -16.87
C GLU A 165 -11.09 -17.11 -17.24
N ASN A 166 -12.08 -17.34 -16.37
CA ASN A 166 -13.47 -16.94 -16.58
C ASN A 166 -13.97 -16.22 -15.32
N PRO A 167 -13.62 -14.93 -15.16
CA PRO A 167 -13.96 -14.15 -13.94
C PRO A 167 -15.47 -14.08 -13.70
N ARG A 168 -15.89 -14.30 -12.46
CA ARG A 168 -17.30 -14.22 -12.06
C ARG A 168 -17.74 -12.81 -11.68
N SER A 169 -16.80 -11.90 -11.53
CA SER A 169 -17.06 -10.50 -11.29
C SER A 169 -15.92 -9.65 -11.83
N ASN A 170 -16.08 -8.32 -11.81
CA ASN A 170 -15.02 -7.38 -12.17
C ASN A 170 -14.40 -6.73 -10.92
N CYS A 171 -14.64 -7.28 -9.73
CA CYS A 171 -14.14 -6.71 -8.47
C CYS A 171 -12.81 -7.37 -8.10
N ALA A 172 -11.72 -6.63 -8.26
CA ALA A 172 -10.37 -7.08 -7.89
C ALA A 172 -10.11 -6.83 -6.41
N ALA A 173 -9.46 -7.78 -5.74
CA ALA A 173 -8.94 -7.60 -4.37
C ALA A 173 -7.62 -6.82 -4.45
N VAL A 174 -7.63 -5.57 -3.95
CA VAL A 174 -6.48 -4.65 -4.14
C VAL A 174 -5.73 -4.32 -2.84
N GLY A 175 -6.11 -4.88 -1.73
CA GLY A 175 -5.41 -4.72 -0.45
C GLY A 175 -5.99 -5.67 0.58
N UNK A 176 -5.24 -5.86 1.67
CA UNK A 176 -5.74 -6.73 2.63
C UNK A 176 -5.35 -6.29 4.02
N UNK A 177 -6.08 -6.68 5.02
CA UNK A 177 -5.79 -6.55 6.39
C UNK A 177 -5.99 -7.90 6.90
N UNK A 178 -5.09 -8.55 7.26
CA UNK A 178 -5.23 -9.86 7.69
C UNK A 178 -4.63 -10.15 9.02
N UNK A 179 -4.92 -11.08 9.53
CA UNK A 179 -4.39 -11.66 10.70
C UNK A 179 -3.54 -12.79 10.27
N ILE A 180 -2.64 -13.24 10.96
CA ILE A 180 -1.43 -13.92 10.49
C ILE A 180 -1.40 -15.41 10.76
N GLN A 181 -2.14 -15.90 11.71
CA GLN A 181 -2.06 -17.32 12.10
C GLN A 181 -2.18 -18.30 10.92
N LEU A 182 -2.79 -17.86 9.82
CA LEU A 182 -3.02 -18.72 8.65
C LEU A 182 -1.82 -18.76 7.68
N ALA A 183 -0.99 -17.72 7.64
CA ALA A 183 0.13 -17.66 6.67
C ALA A 183 1.12 -18.84 6.84
N LYS A 184 1.25 -19.34 8.06
CA LYS A 184 2.14 -20.46 8.36
C LYS A 184 1.66 -21.81 7.80
N THR A 185 0.41 -21.90 7.40
CA THR A 185 -0.21 -23.17 6.99
C THR A 185 -0.43 -23.28 5.49
N ILE A 186 -0.28 -22.18 4.74
CA ILE A 186 -0.52 -22.20 3.30
C ILE A 186 0.63 -22.89 2.55
N LYS A 187 0.28 -23.47 1.40
CA LYS A 187 1.22 -24.14 0.50
C LYS A 187 1.30 -23.38 -0.81
N PRO A 188 2.43 -23.46 -1.52
CA PRO A 188 2.52 -22.84 -2.84
C PRO A 188 1.42 -23.32 -3.79
N SER A 189 0.91 -22.42 -4.61
CA SER A 189 -0.07 -22.71 -5.64
C SER A 189 0.55 -23.52 -6.80
N GLN A 190 -0.24 -23.85 -7.81
CA GLN A 190 0.26 -24.48 -9.04
C GLN A 190 1.30 -23.62 -9.76
N ARG A 191 1.29 -22.30 -9.49
CA ARG A 191 2.28 -21.34 -10.02
C ARG A 191 3.59 -21.32 -9.21
N GLY A 192 3.64 -22.08 -8.11
CA GLY A 192 4.81 -22.12 -7.22
C GLY A 192 4.89 -20.94 -6.26
N GLU A 193 3.83 -20.13 -6.16
CA GLU A 193 3.80 -18.92 -5.32
C GLU A 193 2.93 -19.11 -4.09
N LEU A 194 3.31 -18.45 -2.98
CA LEU A 194 2.47 -18.33 -1.79
C LEU A 194 1.47 -17.19 -2.05
N GLU A 195 0.26 -17.56 -2.45
CA GLU A 195 -0.75 -16.60 -2.90
C GLU A 195 -1.49 -15.97 -1.73
N ILE A 196 -1.70 -14.66 -1.78
CA ILE A 196 -2.53 -13.97 -0.79
C ILE A 196 -4.00 -14.43 -0.91
N THR A 197 -4.44 -14.81 -2.11
CA THR A 197 -5.79 -15.35 -2.36
C THR A 197 -6.07 -16.59 -1.52
N THR A 198 -5.07 -17.47 -1.31
CA THR A 198 -5.23 -18.65 -0.45
C THR A 198 -5.54 -18.26 1.00
N ILE A 199 -4.90 -17.18 1.50
CA ILE A 199 -5.20 -16.68 2.85
C ILE A 199 -6.64 -16.15 2.92
N ASN A 200 -7.04 -15.39 1.90
CA ASN A 200 -8.40 -14.85 1.82
C ASN A 200 -9.45 -15.99 1.81
N GLU A 201 -9.20 -17.07 1.06
CA GLU A 201 -10.08 -18.24 1.05
C GLU A 201 -10.23 -18.88 2.43
N GLU A 202 -9.13 -18.96 3.18
CA GLU A 202 -9.17 -19.54 4.53
C GLU A 202 -9.99 -18.67 5.50
N TYR A 203 -9.91 -17.35 5.39
CA TYR A 203 -10.77 -16.45 6.16
C TYR A 203 -12.23 -16.59 5.71
N LEU A 204 -12.46 -16.73 4.41
CA LEU A 204 -13.81 -16.93 3.87
C LEU A 204 -14.44 -18.21 4.43
N LYS A 205 -13.71 -19.33 4.44
CA LYS A 205 -14.18 -20.61 5.01
C LYS A 205 -14.59 -20.48 6.48
N LYS A 206 -13.96 -19.56 7.21
CA LYS A 206 -14.24 -19.29 8.62
C LYS A 206 -15.35 -18.23 8.81
N ASN A 207 -15.94 -17.73 7.73
CA ASN A 207 -16.93 -16.63 7.72
C ASN A 207 -16.34 -15.35 8.35
N ARG A 208 -15.03 -15.10 8.14
CA ARG A 208 -14.29 -13.99 8.73
C ARG A 208 -13.63 -13.12 7.67
N LEU A 209 -14.10 -13.15 6.43
CA LEU A 209 -13.60 -12.29 5.35
C LEU A 209 -14.65 -11.23 5.04
N LYS A 210 -14.28 -9.97 5.15
CA LYS A 210 -15.12 -8.82 4.86
C LYS A 210 -14.63 -8.09 3.62
N LEU A 211 -15.56 -7.53 2.86
CA LEU A 211 -15.28 -6.78 1.63
C LEU A 211 -15.70 -5.33 1.81
N GLN A 212 -14.75 -4.42 1.61
CA GLN A 212 -15.04 -2.99 1.50
C GLN A 212 -14.82 -2.56 0.05
N ILE A 213 -15.83 -2.01 -0.58
CA ILE A 213 -15.79 -1.68 -2.02
C ILE A 213 -15.39 -0.22 -2.21
N MET A 214 -14.32 -0.01 -2.95
CA MET A 214 -13.88 1.30 -3.42
C MET A 214 -14.69 1.62 -4.69
N GLY A 215 -15.77 2.37 -4.51
CA GLY A 215 -16.70 2.71 -5.58
C GLY A 215 -16.23 3.87 -6.44
N ARG A 216 -17.17 4.54 -7.10
CA ARG A 216 -16.87 5.74 -7.91
C ARG A 216 -16.30 6.84 -7.00
N GLY A 217 -15.28 7.54 -7.49
CA GLY A 217 -14.59 8.56 -6.71
C GLY A 217 -13.27 8.08 -6.15
N TYR A 218 -13.00 6.78 -6.23
CA TYR A 218 -11.68 6.23 -5.90
C TYR A 218 -10.90 5.96 -7.17
N ALA A 219 -9.59 6.06 -7.08
CA ALA A 219 -8.66 5.63 -8.12
C ALA A 219 -7.65 4.68 -7.49
N TRP A 220 -7.37 3.59 -8.20
CA TRP A 220 -6.35 2.62 -7.83
C TRP A 220 -5.49 2.32 -9.05
N PHE A 221 -4.17 2.27 -8.85
CA PHE A 221 -3.19 1.93 -9.89
C PHE A 221 -2.22 0.90 -9.33
N ASP A 222 -1.86 -0.08 -10.15
CA ASP A 222 -0.83 -1.08 -9.84
C ASP A 222 0.50 -0.79 -10.54
N ALA A 223 0.73 0.40 -11.01
CA ALA A 223 1.95 0.95 -11.65
C ALA A 223 3.00 -0.11 -12.12
N GLY A 224 2.50 -1.25 -12.65
CA GLY A 224 3.33 -2.40 -12.99
C GLY A 224 3.82 -2.46 -14.43
N SER A 225 3.42 -1.50 -15.26
CA SER A 225 3.82 -1.38 -16.67
C SER A 225 4.20 0.05 -16.99
N HIS A 226 4.83 0.29 -18.14
CA HIS A 226 5.19 1.65 -18.57
C HIS A 226 3.95 2.53 -18.70
N ASP A 227 2.87 1.99 -19.28
CA ASP A 227 1.64 2.72 -19.47
C ASP A 227 0.97 3.03 -18.12
N SER A 228 0.83 2.04 -17.23
CA SER A 228 0.19 2.28 -15.94
C SER A 228 1.00 3.23 -15.05
N LEU A 229 2.33 3.21 -15.15
CA LEU A 229 3.21 4.17 -14.45
C LEU A 229 2.98 5.60 -14.98
N LEU A 230 2.85 5.74 -16.29
CA LEU A 230 2.57 7.05 -16.93
C LEU A 230 1.18 7.53 -16.54
N ASP A 231 0.17 6.66 -16.61
CA ASP A 231 -1.22 7.00 -16.25
C ASP A 231 -1.30 7.47 -14.80
N ALA A 232 -0.65 6.76 -13.87
CA ALA A 232 -0.61 7.15 -12.47
C ALA A 232 0.05 8.53 -12.31
N SER A 233 1.17 8.76 -13.00
CA SER A 233 1.89 10.04 -12.93
C SER A 233 1.04 11.20 -13.49
N GLN A 234 0.34 10.99 -14.61
CA GLN A 234 -0.54 11.99 -15.20
C GLN A 234 -1.74 12.28 -14.31
N PHE A 235 -2.31 11.25 -13.69
CA PHE A 235 -3.41 11.40 -12.75
C PHE A 235 -2.99 12.27 -11.56
N VAL A 236 -1.87 11.91 -10.91
CA VAL A 236 -1.36 12.67 -9.75
C VAL A 236 -1.08 14.11 -10.15
N GLN A 237 -0.35 14.32 -11.26
CA GLN A 237 -0.05 15.67 -11.77
C GLN A 237 -1.32 16.49 -11.98
N THR A 238 -2.33 15.89 -12.61
CA THR A 238 -3.57 16.60 -12.94
C THR A 238 -4.30 17.04 -11.67
N VAL A 239 -4.45 16.14 -10.70
CA VAL A 239 -5.16 16.45 -9.45
C VAL A 239 -4.38 17.50 -8.65
N GLU A 240 -3.06 17.31 -8.45
CA GLU A 240 -2.24 18.25 -7.68
C GLU A 240 -2.25 19.65 -8.32
N ASN A 241 -2.13 19.73 -9.64
CA ASN A 241 -2.14 21.02 -10.34
C ASN A 241 -3.49 21.73 -10.25
N ARG A 242 -4.59 20.97 -10.18
CA ARG A 242 -5.94 21.57 -10.10
C ARG A 242 -6.29 22.00 -8.68
N GLN A 243 -5.92 21.22 -7.68
CA GLN A 243 -6.28 21.49 -6.29
C GLN A 243 -5.25 22.34 -5.54
N GLY A 244 -3.99 22.28 -5.97
CA GLY A 244 -2.90 22.93 -5.24
C GLY A 244 -2.50 22.16 -3.99
N LEU A 245 -3.01 20.94 -3.83
CA LEU A 245 -2.73 20.05 -2.69
C LEU A 245 -2.00 18.80 -3.21
N LYS A 246 -1.07 18.28 -2.43
CA LYS A 246 -0.30 17.11 -2.83
C LYS A 246 -1.02 15.80 -2.48
N ILE A 247 -0.84 14.80 -3.34
CA ILE A 247 -1.29 13.43 -3.07
C ILE A 247 -0.12 12.67 -2.43
N ALA A 248 -0.39 11.93 -1.35
CA ALA A 248 0.60 11.07 -0.70
C ALA A 248 1.87 11.82 -0.25
N CYS A 249 1.70 13.06 0.20
CA CYS A 249 2.78 13.83 0.82
C CYS A 249 2.96 13.31 2.26
N VAL A 250 3.93 12.43 2.46
CA VAL A 250 4.08 11.73 3.75
C VAL A 250 4.39 12.70 4.89
N GLU A 251 5.08 13.81 4.60
CA GLU A 251 5.40 14.86 5.59
C GLU A 251 4.11 15.59 6.02
N GLU A 252 3.26 15.94 5.06
CA GLU A 252 1.95 16.53 5.35
C GLU A 252 1.07 15.59 6.16
N ILE A 253 1.01 14.31 5.75
CA ILE A 253 0.21 13.29 6.46
C ILE A 253 0.75 13.15 7.90
N ALA A 254 2.06 13.06 8.08
CA ALA A 254 2.66 12.98 9.42
C ALA A 254 2.24 14.16 10.28
N TYR A 255 2.27 15.38 9.74
CA TYR A 255 1.87 16.58 10.45
C TYR A 255 0.36 16.60 10.77
N ARG A 256 -0.49 16.32 9.75
CA ARG A 256 -1.95 16.36 9.95
C ARG A 256 -2.45 15.26 10.88
N MET A 257 -1.79 14.09 10.87
CA MET A 257 -2.11 12.98 11.76
C MET A 257 -1.55 13.18 13.18
N GLY A 258 -0.79 14.27 13.40
CA GLY A 258 -0.20 14.57 14.71
C GLY A 258 0.99 13.67 15.06
N TYR A 259 1.64 13.08 14.06
CA TYR A 259 2.83 12.25 14.28
C TYR A 259 4.07 13.11 14.50
N ILE A 260 4.10 14.30 13.90
CA ILE A 260 5.18 15.28 14.02
C ILE A 260 4.60 16.67 14.33
N THR A 261 5.44 17.54 14.91
CA THR A 261 5.08 18.92 15.21
C THR A 261 5.27 19.83 14.00
N GLN A 262 4.81 21.07 14.10
CA GLN A 262 5.03 22.11 13.10
C GLN A 262 6.53 22.38 12.89
N GLU A 263 7.30 22.40 13.99
CA GLU A 263 8.74 22.62 13.95
C GLU A 263 9.45 21.50 13.19
N GLU A 264 9.07 20.25 13.46
CA GLU A 264 9.61 19.08 12.75
C GLU A 264 9.25 19.12 11.26
N LEU A 265 8.04 19.56 10.91
CA LEU A 265 7.64 19.73 9.51
C LEU A 265 8.53 20.76 8.81
N VAL A 266 8.84 21.87 9.49
CA VAL A 266 9.73 22.91 8.95
C VAL A 266 11.15 22.36 8.75
N GLU A 267 11.64 21.52 9.66
CA GLU A 267 12.95 20.87 9.51
C GLU A 267 12.99 19.97 8.27
N LEU A 268 11.93 19.18 8.06
CA LEU A 268 11.80 18.34 6.84
C LEU A 268 11.81 19.22 5.58
N ALA A 269 11.08 20.34 5.59
CA ALA A 269 11.08 21.26 4.45
C ALA A 269 12.47 21.82 4.15
N ILE A 270 13.24 22.15 5.21
CA ILE A 270 14.62 22.65 5.06
C ILE A 270 15.52 21.57 4.45
N ASP A 271 15.40 20.32 4.91
CA ASP A 271 16.21 19.18 4.41
C ASP A 271 16.01 18.97 2.91
N LEU A 272 14.80 19.27 2.37
CA LEU A 272 14.48 19.12 0.95
C LEU A 272 15.07 20.24 0.07
N GLY A 273 15.65 21.28 0.69
CA GLY A 273 16.31 22.37 -0.02
C GLY A 273 15.30 23.27 -0.76
N LYS A 274 15.77 23.92 -1.83
CA LYS A 274 14.94 24.87 -2.60
C LYS A 274 14.20 24.16 -3.72
N THR A 275 13.06 23.59 -3.39
CA THR A 275 12.22 22.85 -4.34
C THR A 275 10.76 23.29 -4.20
N ASN A 276 9.94 23.04 -5.23
CA ASN A 276 8.50 23.26 -5.14
C ASN A 276 7.85 22.41 -4.02
N TYR A 277 8.41 21.25 -3.76
CA TYR A 277 7.93 20.37 -2.70
C TYR A 277 8.18 21.00 -1.32
N SER A 278 9.40 21.53 -1.09
CA SER A 278 9.75 22.25 0.14
C SER A 278 8.87 23.50 0.33
N ASP A 279 8.65 24.28 -0.75
CA ASP A 279 7.78 25.47 -0.70
C ASP A 279 6.35 25.10 -0.26
N TYR A 280 5.85 23.95 -0.73
CA TYR A 280 4.55 23.44 -0.31
C TYR A 280 4.50 23.16 1.20
N LEU A 281 5.54 22.48 1.75
CA LEU A 281 5.60 22.17 3.18
C LEU A 281 5.70 23.47 4.03
N PHE A 282 6.43 24.48 3.55
CA PHE A 282 6.48 25.78 4.24
C PHE A 282 5.11 26.48 4.28
N LYS A 283 4.34 26.42 3.18
CA LYS A 283 2.98 26.97 3.13
C LYS A 283 2.06 26.23 4.11
N LEU A 284 2.19 24.88 4.14
CA LEU A 284 1.43 24.05 5.07
C LEU A 284 1.73 24.43 6.52
N ALA A 285 3.02 24.54 6.87
CA ALA A 285 3.45 24.91 8.23
C ALA A 285 2.93 26.30 8.65
N LYS A 286 2.77 27.22 7.69
CA LYS A 286 2.23 28.56 7.97
C LYS A 286 0.70 28.59 8.03
N GLY A 287 0.02 27.45 7.76
CA GLY A 287 -1.44 27.43 7.72
C GLY A 287 -2.03 28.08 6.48
N GLU A 288 -1.26 28.21 5.41
CA GLU A 288 -1.69 28.83 4.16
C GLU A 288 -2.46 27.85 3.25
N LEU A 289 -2.41 26.54 3.57
CA LEU A 289 -3.10 25.50 2.82
C LEU A 289 -4.29 25.01 3.66
N ILE A 290 -5.49 25.29 3.17
CA ILE A 290 -6.76 24.93 3.83
C ILE A 290 -7.38 23.77 3.04
N GLU A 291 -7.77 22.72 3.76
CA GLU A 291 -8.48 21.57 3.22
C GLU A 291 -9.91 21.54 3.75
#